data_61655e8a54689fc605d8e46da6606686
#
_entry.id   61655e8a54689fc605d8e46da6606686
#
_cell.length_a   1.000
_cell.length_b   1.000
_cell.length_c   1.000
_cell.angle_alpha   90.00
_cell.angle_beta   90.00
_cell.angle_gamma   90.00
#
_symmetry.space_group_name_H-M   'P 1'
#
loop_
_entity.id
_entity.type
_entity.pdbx_description
1 polymer ?
#
loop_
_entity_poly.entity_id
_entity_poly.type
_entity_poly.pdbx_seq_one_letter_code
_entity_poly.pdbx_strand_id
1 'polypeptide(L)'
;MLNPKNETAMKKITDMSDAAKKKYAELFEKALATMEDSKWQKPWVTPNTGTPCNLYRQDKPYRGVNFFLLSMLGSIEGFNTPYYVTWNEMVDEGRKYGGLSLNATLKTGEDGMPLFNDKGLPIFDRPLSFPVWKYLPRIKDKDGNKLTQEEFDALTEEEQGECRKYFSLFVYNVWNIDQTDFREKYPDAYKDMTALPEHDYIYGQRDEVLERMIVGGEWRCNIKFQGHRAFYSPSGDYIQLSERKAFLSDESFYGTALHEMAHSTAKEVGRKVEGSFGSESYAREEFVAELTSACVCSLLGVGKLLDKQHLAYVASWRKALKDDKNFIMDVIDDVQRAVNYILRQYEAVRLEMEGTALAA
;
A
#
# COMPACT_ATOMS: atom_id res chain seq x y z
N MET A 1 -4.27 -7.48 24.22
CA MET A 1 -5.34 -8.33 23.63
C MET A 1 -6.33 -7.42 22.96
N LEU A 2 -6.37 -7.36 21.62
CA LEU A 2 -7.38 -6.59 20.91
C LEU A 2 -8.70 -7.36 20.96
N ASN A 3 -9.74 -6.67 21.39
CA ASN A 3 -11.08 -7.19 21.61
C ASN A 3 -11.65 -7.74 20.28
N PRO A 4 -12.12 -9.01 20.21
CA PRO A 4 -12.68 -9.60 18.97
C PRO A 4 -13.91 -8.87 18.42
N LYS A 5 -14.52 -7.98 19.18
CA LYS A 5 -15.65 -7.15 18.72
C LYS A 5 -15.26 -6.02 17.76
N ASN A 6 -13.96 -5.75 17.57
CA ASN A 6 -13.49 -4.75 16.60
C ASN A 6 -13.36 -5.27 15.16
N GLU A 7 -13.47 -6.58 14.92
CA GLU A 7 -13.42 -7.15 13.58
C GLU A 7 -14.70 -6.91 12.75
N THR A 8 -15.82 -6.66 13.39
CA THR A 8 -17.11 -6.49 12.69
C THR A 8 -17.37 -5.06 12.19
N ALA A 9 -16.48 -4.11 12.46
CA ALA A 9 -16.67 -2.70 12.15
C ALA A 9 -15.88 -2.21 10.92
N MET A 10 -15.23 -3.08 10.15
CA MET A 10 -14.76 -2.72 8.80
C MET A 10 -15.97 -2.64 7.87
N LYS A 11 -16.72 -1.53 7.98
CA LYS A 11 -17.69 -1.20 6.95
C LYS A 11 -16.97 -1.18 5.61
N LYS A 12 -17.54 -1.94 4.64
CA LYS A 12 -17.09 -1.94 3.25
C LYS A 12 -16.79 -0.51 2.79
N ILE A 13 -15.79 -0.37 1.94
CA ILE A 13 -15.38 0.86 1.22
C ILE A 13 -16.54 1.53 0.45
N THR A 14 -17.74 1.02 0.57
CA THR A 14 -18.98 1.50 -0.07
C THR A 14 -19.40 2.93 0.28
N ASP A 15 -18.81 3.56 1.31
CA ASP A 15 -19.17 4.91 1.74
C ASP A 15 -18.30 6.03 1.09
N MET A 16 -17.49 5.71 0.08
CA MET A 16 -16.76 6.72 -0.68
C MET A 16 -17.68 7.51 -1.61
N SER A 17 -17.39 8.80 -1.77
CA SER A 17 -18.02 9.56 -2.86
C SER A 17 -17.64 8.96 -4.22
N ASP A 18 -18.58 8.88 -5.14
CA ASP A 18 -18.33 8.35 -6.49
C ASP A 18 -17.20 9.08 -7.22
N ALA A 19 -17.02 10.39 -6.94
CA ALA A 19 -15.90 11.16 -7.46
C ALA A 19 -14.53 10.67 -6.97
N ALA A 20 -14.42 10.30 -5.69
CA ALA A 20 -13.17 9.76 -5.14
C ALA A 20 -12.85 8.38 -5.71
N LYS A 21 -13.85 7.51 -5.85
CA LYS A 21 -13.71 6.19 -6.48
C LYS A 21 -13.26 6.33 -7.93
N LYS A 22 -13.91 7.23 -8.68
CA LYS A 22 -13.58 7.50 -10.07
C LYS A 22 -12.14 7.98 -10.22
N LYS A 23 -11.72 8.98 -9.44
CA LYS A 23 -10.36 9.50 -9.47
C LYS A 23 -9.34 8.40 -9.16
N TYR A 24 -9.64 7.54 -8.19
CA TYR A 24 -8.77 6.42 -7.84
C TYR A 24 -8.63 5.42 -8.98
N ALA A 25 -9.76 5.02 -9.59
CA ALA A 25 -9.77 4.11 -10.72
C ALA A 25 -8.99 4.67 -11.92
N GLU A 26 -9.13 5.96 -12.22
CA GLU A 26 -8.39 6.63 -13.29
C GLU A 26 -6.88 6.62 -13.05
N LEU A 27 -6.43 6.90 -11.82
CA LEU A 27 -5.02 6.87 -11.47
C LEU A 27 -4.46 5.45 -11.54
N PHE A 28 -5.24 4.47 -11.10
CA PHE A 28 -4.86 3.08 -11.15
C PHE A 28 -4.79 2.55 -12.59
N GLU A 29 -5.76 2.91 -13.43
CA GLU A 29 -5.74 2.58 -14.86
C GLU A 29 -4.51 3.18 -15.57
N LYS A 30 -4.18 4.45 -15.27
CA LYS A 30 -2.97 5.10 -15.79
C LYS A 30 -1.72 4.30 -15.40
N ALA A 31 -1.65 3.85 -14.16
CA ALA A 31 -0.51 3.06 -13.68
C ALA A 31 -0.41 1.70 -14.38
N LEU A 32 -1.51 0.96 -14.50
CA LEU A 32 -1.54 -0.30 -15.23
C LEU A 32 -1.20 -0.12 -16.71
N ALA A 33 -1.64 0.98 -17.35
CA ALA A 33 -1.31 1.30 -18.73
C ALA A 33 0.20 1.51 -18.92
N THR A 34 0.86 2.17 -17.94
CA THR A 34 2.30 2.38 -17.96
C THR A 34 3.06 1.05 -17.78
N MET A 35 2.51 0.12 -17.01
CA MET A 35 3.09 -1.22 -16.84
C MET A 35 3.02 -2.09 -18.09
N GLU A 36 1.99 -1.94 -18.92
CA GLU A 36 1.90 -2.65 -20.21
C GLU A 36 2.90 -2.13 -21.26
N ASP A 37 3.29 -0.85 -21.18
CA ASP A 37 4.27 -0.29 -22.08
C ASP A 37 5.64 -0.90 -21.78
N SER A 38 6.29 -1.50 -22.78
CA SER A 38 7.60 -2.18 -22.68
C SER A 38 8.75 -1.29 -22.16
N LYS A 39 8.52 0.00 -22.01
CA LYS A 39 9.43 0.97 -21.38
C LYS A 39 9.42 0.93 -19.87
N TRP A 40 8.49 0.18 -19.27
CA TRP A 40 8.39 0.08 -17.83
C TRP A 40 9.59 -0.68 -17.24
N GLN A 41 10.44 0.03 -16.53
CA GLN A 41 11.52 -0.51 -15.72
C GLN A 41 11.12 -0.43 -14.25
N LYS A 42 10.88 -1.58 -13.64
CA LYS A 42 10.70 -1.84 -12.19
C LYS A 42 10.55 -0.59 -11.30
N PRO A 43 9.34 -0.09 -11.04
CA PRO A 43 9.21 1.22 -10.43
C PRO A 43 9.26 1.26 -8.90
N TRP A 44 9.00 0.22 -8.18
CA TRP A 44 8.78 0.34 -6.73
C TRP A 44 9.85 -0.22 -5.83
N VAL A 45 10.97 -0.58 -6.37
CA VAL A 45 12.14 -0.88 -5.53
C VAL A 45 13.38 -0.35 -6.21
N THR A 46 13.57 0.94 -6.12
CA THR A 46 14.93 1.42 -5.95
C THR A 46 15.20 1.42 -4.44
N PRO A 47 16.35 0.95 -3.97
CA PRO A 47 16.72 0.99 -2.55
C PRO A 47 16.60 2.38 -1.91
N ASN A 48 16.41 3.40 -2.72
CA ASN A 48 16.50 4.82 -2.36
C ASN A 48 15.17 5.49 -2.06
N THR A 49 14.02 4.92 -2.48
CA THR A 49 12.75 5.63 -2.25
C THR A 49 12.09 5.30 -0.92
N GLY A 50 12.40 4.18 -0.29
CA GLY A 50 11.81 3.80 0.99
C GLY A 50 10.28 3.60 0.94
N THR A 51 9.68 3.39 2.09
CA THR A 51 8.22 3.23 2.22
C THR A 51 7.53 4.60 2.22
N PRO A 52 6.52 4.83 1.36
CA PRO A 52 5.79 6.09 1.34
C PRO A 52 5.26 6.47 2.73
N CYS A 53 5.56 7.69 3.16
CA CYS A 53 5.11 8.21 4.44
C CYS A 53 4.87 9.71 4.38
N ASN A 54 4.15 10.23 5.38
CA ASN A 54 4.05 11.67 5.56
C ASN A 54 5.37 12.21 6.10
N LEU A 55 5.86 13.32 5.56
CA LEU A 55 7.14 13.95 5.92
C LEU A 55 7.29 14.19 7.43
N TYR A 56 6.19 14.49 8.12
CA TYR A 56 6.17 14.80 9.55
C TYR A 56 5.77 13.61 10.43
N ARG A 57 5.54 12.44 9.83
CA ARG A 57 5.10 11.19 10.52
C ARG A 57 5.80 9.99 9.93
N GLN A 58 7.12 10.02 9.88
CA GLN A 58 7.94 8.99 9.26
C GLN A 58 7.86 7.65 10.03
N ASP A 59 7.53 7.69 11.32
CA ASP A 59 7.24 6.52 12.17
C ASP A 59 5.92 5.80 11.81
N LYS A 60 5.09 6.41 10.96
CA LYS A 60 3.78 5.88 10.54
C LYS A 60 3.65 5.87 9.03
N PRO A 61 4.31 4.93 8.35
CA PRO A 61 4.22 4.82 6.91
C PRO A 61 2.78 4.56 6.45
N TYR A 62 2.48 4.98 5.24
CA TYR A 62 1.23 4.62 4.60
C TYR A 62 1.11 3.11 4.45
N ARG A 63 -0.11 2.57 4.59
CA ARG A 63 -0.39 1.13 4.51
C ARG A 63 -1.49 0.85 3.51
N GLY A 64 -1.62 -0.41 3.11
CA GLY A 64 -2.66 -0.89 2.20
C GLY A 64 -2.71 -0.09 0.91
N VAL A 65 -3.91 0.31 0.54
CA VAL A 65 -4.16 1.06 -0.69
C VAL A 65 -3.33 2.33 -0.83
N ASN A 66 -3.13 3.07 0.26
CA ASN A 66 -2.33 4.30 0.23
C ASN A 66 -0.85 3.99 -0.07
N PHE A 67 -0.29 2.97 0.59
CA PHE A 67 1.05 2.52 0.31
C PHE A 67 1.20 2.15 -1.17
N PHE A 68 0.31 1.29 -1.66
CA PHE A 68 0.37 0.79 -3.03
C PHE A 68 0.27 1.92 -4.05
N LEU A 69 -0.75 2.77 -3.93
CA LEU A 69 -0.95 3.89 -4.86
C LEU A 69 0.24 4.85 -4.88
N LEU A 70 0.73 5.25 -3.71
CA LEU A 70 1.82 6.22 -3.60
C LEU A 70 3.16 5.62 -4.07
N SER A 71 3.42 4.34 -3.81
CA SER A 71 4.62 3.65 -4.31
C SER A 71 4.61 3.54 -5.83
N MET A 72 3.49 3.08 -6.38
CA MET A 72 3.34 2.85 -7.81
C MET A 72 3.42 4.16 -8.60
N LEU A 73 2.59 5.14 -8.23
CA LEU A 73 2.55 6.42 -8.94
C LEU A 73 3.82 7.24 -8.70
N GLY A 74 4.37 7.21 -7.48
CA GLY A 74 5.62 7.90 -7.17
C GLY A 74 6.78 7.41 -8.02
N SER A 75 6.80 6.11 -8.31
CA SER A 75 7.79 5.51 -9.19
C SER A 75 7.57 5.86 -10.67
N ILE A 76 6.32 5.87 -11.15
CA ILE A 76 5.98 6.28 -12.50
C ILE A 76 6.35 7.74 -12.75
N GLU A 77 6.10 8.61 -11.77
CA GLU A 77 6.47 10.03 -11.83
C GLU A 77 7.99 10.26 -11.60
N GLY A 78 8.74 9.22 -11.23
CA GLY A 78 10.20 9.27 -11.04
C GLY A 78 10.64 10.00 -9.79
N PHE A 79 9.87 9.97 -8.72
CA PHE A 79 10.25 10.61 -7.45
C PHE A 79 11.46 9.92 -6.81
N ASN A 80 12.34 10.72 -6.22
CA ASN A 80 13.54 10.25 -5.53
C ASN A 80 13.33 10.09 -4.02
N THR A 81 12.19 10.56 -3.50
CA THR A 81 11.88 10.50 -2.07
C THR A 81 10.54 9.80 -1.82
N PRO A 82 10.38 9.12 -0.67
CA PRO A 82 9.11 8.50 -0.28
C PRO A 82 8.20 9.47 0.51
N TYR A 83 8.55 10.75 0.60
CA TYR A 83 7.92 11.70 1.51
C TYR A 83 6.82 12.50 0.85
N TYR A 84 5.66 12.52 1.51
CA TYR A 84 4.47 13.21 1.05
C TYR A 84 3.99 14.22 2.10
N VAL A 85 3.38 15.31 1.63
CA VAL A 85 2.80 16.36 2.47
C VAL A 85 1.38 16.68 2.01
N THR A 86 0.53 17.08 2.95
CA THR A 86 -0.76 17.71 2.64
C THR A 86 -0.56 19.17 2.26
N TRP A 87 -1.56 19.79 1.64
CA TRP A 87 -1.51 21.22 1.32
C TRP A 87 -1.20 22.09 2.54
N ASN A 88 -1.90 21.87 3.64
CA ASN A 88 -1.70 22.66 4.86
C ASN A 88 -0.29 22.48 5.45
N GLU A 89 0.25 21.26 5.42
CA GLU A 89 1.61 21.01 5.88
C GLU A 89 2.65 21.65 4.98
N MET A 90 2.40 21.69 3.67
CA MET A 90 3.28 22.28 2.68
C MET A 90 3.42 23.79 2.84
N VAL A 91 2.31 24.52 3.01
CA VAL A 91 2.29 25.98 3.06
C VAL A 91 2.54 26.58 4.45
N ASP A 92 2.48 25.77 5.50
CA ASP A 92 2.64 26.21 6.90
C ASP A 92 4.12 26.55 7.21
N GLU A 93 4.45 27.83 7.18
CA GLU A 93 5.79 28.34 7.46
C GLU A 93 6.30 28.05 8.90
N GLY A 94 5.39 27.75 9.82
CA GLY A 94 5.75 27.39 11.20
C GLY A 94 6.31 25.97 11.35
N ARG A 95 6.26 25.15 10.31
CA ARG A 95 6.78 23.77 10.33
C ARG A 95 8.26 23.73 9.95
N LYS A 96 8.98 22.75 10.46
CA LYS A 96 10.41 22.53 10.20
C LYS A 96 10.78 22.58 8.71
N TYR A 97 9.91 22.06 7.85
CA TYR A 97 10.08 22.00 6.39
C TYR A 97 8.85 22.56 5.66
N GLY A 98 8.26 23.63 6.19
CA GLY A 98 7.07 24.26 5.64
C GLY A 98 7.38 25.42 4.69
N GLY A 99 6.35 26.17 4.35
CA GLY A 99 6.46 27.30 3.42
C GLY A 99 6.80 26.88 1.99
N LEU A 100 6.49 25.65 1.59
CA LEU A 100 6.81 25.11 0.27
C LEU A 100 5.80 25.58 -0.78
N SER A 101 6.26 25.64 -2.02
CA SER A 101 5.46 25.92 -3.21
C SER A 101 5.52 24.73 -4.17
N LEU A 102 4.42 24.46 -4.87
CA LEU A 102 4.43 23.46 -5.93
C LEU A 102 5.25 23.93 -7.13
N ASN A 103 5.99 23.02 -7.75
CA ASN A 103 6.72 23.23 -9.00
C ASN A 103 5.70 23.30 -10.16
N ALA A 104 5.07 24.46 -10.31
CA ALA A 104 4.08 24.70 -11.36
C ALA A 104 4.77 25.23 -12.61
N THR A 105 4.51 24.60 -13.75
CA THR A 105 5.02 25.07 -15.05
C THR A 105 3.99 25.93 -15.75
N LEU A 106 4.46 26.98 -16.42
CA LEU A 106 3.59 27.84 -17.22
C LEU A 106 3.03 27.03 -18.40
N LYS A 107 1.71 26.98 -18.51
CA LYS A 107 1.07 26.28 -19.61
C LYS A 107 1.21 27.08 -20.90
N THR A 108 1.70 26.44 -21.95
CA THR A 108 1.91 27.04 -23.26
C THR A 108 1.00 26.40 -24.30
N GLY A 109 0.62 27.16 -25.31
CA GLY A 109 -0.06 26.66 -26.51
C GLY A 109 0.90 25.92 -27.45
N GLU A 110 0.39 25.43 -28.57
CA GLU A 110 1.19 24.75 -29.60
C GLU A 110 2.25 25.66 -30.23
N ASP A 111 2.04 26.97 -30.15
CA ASP A 111 2.97 28.02 -30.58
C ASP A 111 4.06 28.38 -29.54
N GLY A 112 4.06 27.70 -28.39
CA GLY A 112 4.98 27.95 -27.29
C GLY A 112 4.66 29.20 -26.47
N MET A 113 3.58 29.92 -26.77
CA MET A 113 3.17 31.12 -26.03
C MET A 113 2.37 30.78 -24.78
N PRO A 114 2.51 31.54 -23.68
CA PRO A 114 1.75 31.36 -22.46
C PRO A 114 0.25 31.41 -22.70
N LEU A 115 -0.49 30.48 -22.09
CA LEU A 115 -1.95 30.51 -22.08
C LEU A 115 -2.45 31.33 -20.89
N PHE A 116 -3.53 32.09 -21.13
CA PHE A 116 -4.17 32.94 -20.13
C PHE A 116 -5.64 32.52 -19.96
N ASN A 117 -6.16 32.65 -18.74
CA ASN A 117 -7.55 32.43 -18.42
C ASN A 117 -8.42 33.66 -18.85
N ASP A 118 -9.75 33.57 -18.68
CA ASP A 118 -10.71 34.63 -19.02
C ASP A 118 -10.45 35.94 -18.24
N LYS A 119 -9.66 35.94 -17.19
CA LYS A 119 -9.28 37.09 -16.39
C LYS A 119 -7.91 37.66 -16.77
N GLY A 120 -7.30 37.17 -17.83
CA GLY A 120 -5.98 37.57 -18.28
C GLY A 120 -4.82 37.09 -17.38
N LEU A 121 -5.04 36.12 -16.51
CA LEU A 121 -4.00 35.54 -15.66
C LEU A 121 -3.39 34.31 -16.33
N PRO A 122 -2.06 34.10 -16.22
CA PRO A 122 -1.41 32.94 -16.79
C PRO A 122 -1.91 31.65 -16.18
N ILE A 123 -2.09 30.62 -17.03
CA ILE A 123 -2.47 29.29 -16.61
C ILE A 123 -1.22 28.49 -16.32
N PHE A 124 -1.21 27.80 -15.18
CA PHE A 124 -0.11 26.91 -14.77
C PHE A 124 -0.58 25.45 -14.75
N ASP A 125 0.22 24.56 -15.29
CA ASP A 125 0.12 23.14 -15.03
C ASP A 125 0.69 22.86 -13.64
N ARG A 126 -0.15 22.37 -12.76
CA ARG A 126 0.23 22.01 -11.38
C ARG A 126 0.52 20.52 -11.29
N PRO A 127 1.49 20.14 -10.47
CA PRO A 127 1.74 18.72 -10.19
C PRO A 127 0.49 17.98 -9.73
N LEU A 128 0.35 16.73 -10.15
CA LEU A 128 -0.76 15.86 -9.78
C LEU A 128 -0.75 15.59 -8.28
N SER A 129 -1.89 15.76 -7.63
CA SER A 129 -2.07 15.33 -6.24
C SER A 129 -2.52 13.88 -6.15
N PHE A 130 -2.10 13.19 -5.11
CA PHE A 130 -2.46 11.80 -4.85
C PHE A 130 -3.50 11.71 -3.73
N PRO A 131 -4.62 11.01 -3.93
CA PRO A 131 -5.61 10.82 -2.89
C PRO A 131 -5.11 9.82 -1.85
N VAL A 132 -5.22 10.17 -0.58
CA VAL A 132 -4.93 9.32 0.57
C VAL A 132 -6.19 9.13 1.39
N TRP A 133 -6.41 7.92 1.82
CA TRP A 133 -7.59 7.50 2.56
C TRP A 133 -7.27 7.33 4.02
N LYS A 134 -8.14 7.85 4.85
CA LYS A 134 -8.05 7.74 6.31
C LYS A 134 -9.41 7.37 6.90
N TYR A 135 -9.43 6.27 7.62
CA TYR A 135 -10.57 5.93 8.45
C TYR A 135 -10.49 6.72 9.75
N LEU A 136 -11.51 7.51 10.01
CA LEU A 136 -11.64 8.29 11.23
C LEU A 136 -12.71 7.65 12.12
N PRO A 137 -12.39 7.29 13.37
CA PRO A 137 -13.39 6.86 14.32
C PRO A 137 -14.37 7.99 14.56
N ARG A 138 -15.64 7.67 14.62
CA ARG A 138 -16.74 8.57 14.86
C ARG A 138 -17.65 7.96 15.91
N ILE A 139 -18.23 8.81 16.72
CA ILE A 139 -19.15 8.42 17.79
C ILE A 139 -20.45 9.18 17.58
N LYS A 140 -21.57 8.50 17.78
CA LYS A 140 -22.90 9.10 17.86
C LYS A 140 -23.56 8.65 19.14
N ASP A 141 -24.28 9.58 19.78
CA ASP A 141 -25.18 9.25 20.87
C ASP A 141 -26.41 8.47 20.39
N LYS A 142 -27.28 8.12 21.30
CA LYS A 142 -28.57 7.44 21.02
C LYS A 142 -29.50 8.23 20.11
N ASP A 143 -29.42 9.55 20.15
CA ASP A 143 -30.24 10.47 19.36
C ASP A 143 -29.66 10.73 17.98
N GLY A 144 -28.46 10.17 17.67
CA GLY A 144 -27.76 10.28 16.41
C GLY A 144 -26.86 11.51 16.28
N ASN A 145 -26.66 12.30 17.34
CA ASN A 145 -25.75 13.43 17.36
C ASN A 145 -24.29 12.94 17.36
N LYS A 146 -23.43 13.67 16.68
CA LYS A 146 -21.99 13.34 16.64
C LYS A 146 -21.34 13.85 17.93
N LEU A 147 -20.57 12.98 18.56
CA LEU A 147 -19.76 13.30 19.73
C LEU A 147 -18.27 13.33 19.35
N THR A 148 -17.52 14.23 19.97
CA THR A 148 -16.07 14.18 20.04
C THR A 148 -15.64 13.08 21.00
N GLN A 149 -14.34 12.71 20.98
CA GLN A 149 -13.83 11.74 21.95
C GLN A 149 -13.92 12.27 23.38
N GLU A 150 -13.69 13.56 23.59
CA GLU A 150 -13.76 14.23 24.90
C GLU A 150 -15.20 14.22 25.47
N GLU A 151 -16.19 14.51 24.61
CA GLU A 151 -17.61 14.44 25.00
C GLU A 151 -18.01 13.00 25.32
N PHE A 152 -17.53 12.00 24.56
CA PHE A 152 -17.82 10.61 24.86
C PHE A 152 -17.16 10.14 26.16
N ASP A 153 -15.93 10.54 26.44
CA ASP A 153 -15.19 10.15 27.65
C ASP A 153 -15.78 10.81 28.92
N ALA A 154 -16.52 11.91 28.74
CA ALA A 154 -17.27 12.59 29.84
C ALA A 154 -18.61 11.93 30.17
N LEU A 155 -19.12 11.01 29.35
CA LEU A 155 -20.36 10.28 29.59
C LEU A 155 -20.17 9.18 30.64
N THR A 156 -21.27 8.83 31.32
CA THR A 156 -21.31 7.64 32.18
C THR A 156 -21.14 6.34 31.39
N GLU A 157 -20.76 5.25 32.05
CA GLU A 157 -20.63 3.95 31.40
C GLU A 157 -21.92 3.47 30.71
N GLU A 158 -23.08 3.79 31.31
CA GLU A 158 -24.40 3.47 30.77
C GLU A 158 -24.66 4.25 29.47
N GLU A 159 -24.42 5.55 29.46
CA GLU A 159 -24.57 6.42 28.30
C GLU A 159 -23.56 6.06 27.21
N GLN A 160 -22.30 5.72 27.54
CA GLN A 160 -21.31 5.23 26.60
C GLN A 160 -21.74 3.92 25.91
N GLY A 161 -22.45 3.05 26.67
CA GLY A 161 -23.02 1.80 26.14
C GLY A 161 -24.12 2.03 25.12
N GLU A 162 -24.84 3.14 25.18
CA GLU A 162 -25.87 3.54 24.21
C GLU A 162 -25.25 4.21 22.95
N CYS A 163 -24.00 4.65 23.01
CA CYS A 163 -23.34 5.30 21.90
C CYS A 163 -22.94 4.31 20.81
N ARG A 164 -23.08 4.75 19.56
CA ARG A 164 -22.65 3.99 18.37
C ARG A 164 -21.29 4.48 17.86
N LYS A 165 -20.28 3.61 17.97
CA LYS A 165 -18.97 3.86 17.33
C LYS A 165 -18.99 3.35 15.88
N TYR A 166 -18.52 4.18 14.95
CA TYR A 166 -18.39 3.82 13.54
C TYR A 166 -17.17 4.51 12.93
N PHE A 167 -16.75 4.05 11.77
CA PHE A 167 -15.67 4.69 11.03
C PHE A 167 -16.24 5.44 9.83
N SER A 168 -15.79 6.68 9.64
CA SER A 168 -16.02 7.41 8.39
C SER A 168 -14.74 7.42 7.56
N LEU A 169 -14.88 7.18 6.25
CA LEU A 169 -13.78 7.33 5.32
C LEU A 169 -13.61 8.81 4.99
N PHE A 170 -12.39 9.29 5.15
CA PHE A 170 -11.98 10.63 4.76
C PHE A 170 -10.91 10.53 3.70
N VAL A 171 -11.08 11.26 2.60
CA VAL A 171 -10.11 11.33 1.51
C VAL A 171 -9.52 12.72 1.46
N TYR A 172 -8.19 12.81 1.45
CA TYR A 172 -7.45 14.06 1.29
C TYR A 172 -6.33 13.88 0.27
N ASN A 173 -5.84 14.98 -0.27
CA ASN A 173 -4.77 14.95 -1.25
C ASN A 173 -3.41 15.20 -0.58
N VAL A 174 -2.40 14.52 -1.10
CA VAL A 174 -1.00 14.74 -0.77
C VAL A 174 -0.18 14.96 -2.04
N TRP A 175 0.97 15.59 -1.87
CA TRP A 175 1.97 15.80 -2.91
C TRP A 175 3.29 15.23 -2.41
N ASN A 176 4.07 14.64 -3.32
CA ASN A 176 5.44 14.28 -2.99
C ASN A 176 6.30 15.54 -2.87
N ILE A 177 7.29 15.55 -1.98
CA ILE A 177 8.18 16.72 -1.81
C ILE A 177 9.00 17.01 -3.06
N ASP A 178 9.24 16.03 -3.95
CA ASP A 178 9.90 16.23 -5.26
C ASP A 178 9.05 17.08 -6.23
N GLN A 179 7.76 17.24 -5.94
CA GLN A 179 6.85 18.10 -6.71
C GLN A 179 6.84 19.55 -6.20
N THR A 180 7.70 19.86 -5.25
CA THR A 180 7.78 21.19 -4.60
C THR A 180 9.19 21.77 -4.69
N ASP A 181 9.36 23.01 -4.29
CA ASP A 181 10.65 23.69 -4.14
C ASP A 181 11.44 23.23 -2.89
N PHE A 182 11.16 22.00 -2.38
CA PHE A 182 11.82 21.44 -1.19
C PHE A 182 13.33 21.35 -1.37
N ARG A 183 13.75 20.84 -2.52
CA ARG A 183 15.17 20.65 -2.85
C ARG A 183 15.95 21.96 -2.83
N GLU A 184 15.34 23.04 -3.30
CA GLU A 184 15.91 24.38 -3.35
C GLU A 184 15.96 25.04 -1.97
N LYS A 185 14.89 24.86 -1.18
CA LYS A 185 14.76 25.46 0.15
C LYS A 185 15.52 24.73 1.24
N TYR A 186 15.60 23.40 1.12
CA TYR A 186 16.19 22.52 2.14
C TYR A 186 17.20 21.54 1.52
N PRO A 187 18.26 22.03 0.84
CA PRO A 187 19.17 21.19 0.06
C PRO A 187 19.89 20.13 0.89
N ASP A 188 20.31 20.45 2.10
CA ASP A 188 20.98 19.50 2.98
C ASP A 188 20.03 18.39 3.42
N ALA A 189 18.81 18.74 3.86
CA ALA A 189 17.80 17.75 4.23
C ALA A 189 17.41 16.87 3.04
N TYR A 190 17.29 17.45 1.85
CA TYR A 190 17.00 16.67 0.63
C TYR A 190 18.13 15.69 0.31
N LYS A 191 19.38 16.14 0.43
CA LYS A 191 20.56 15.29 0.24
C LYS A 191 20.57 14.13 1.21
N ASP A 192 20.30 14.38 2.50
CA ASP A 192 20.25 13.33 3.52
C ASP A 192 19.10 12.33 3.25
N MET A 193 17.93 12.84 2.82
CA MET A 193 16.75 11.99 2.49
C MET A 193 16.93 11.16 1.23
N THR A 194 17.81 11.57 0.32
CA THR A 194 18.10 10.87 -0.95
C THR A 194 19.46 10.18 -0.91
N ALA A 195 20.21 10.31 0.17
CA ALA A 195 21.47 9.59 0.35
C ALA A 195 21.20 8.08 0.32
N LEU A 196 22.00 7.37 -0.45
CA LEU A 196 22.06 5.92 -0.34
C LEU A 196 22.49 5.57 1.08
N PRO A 197 21.81 4.62 1.75
CA PRO A 197 22.33 4.10 3.00
C PRO A 197 23.77 3.63 2.76
N GLU A 198 24.72 4.05 3.58
CA GLU A 198 26.12 3.59 3.52
C GLU A 198 26.29 2.11 3.85
N HIS A 199 25.20 1.40 4.10
CA HIS A 199 25.26 -0.03 4.25
C HIS A 199 25.27 -0.64 2.87
N ASP A 200 26.34 -1.39 2.57
CA ASP A 200 26.31 -2.42 1.55
C ASP A 200 25.01 -3.19 1.74
N TYR A 201 24.05 -2.92 0.86
CA TYR A 201 22.82 -3.68 0.79
C TYR A 201 23.28 -5.08 0.40
N ILE A 202 23.53 -5.90 1.41
CA ILE A 202 23.90 -7.28 1.20
C ILE A 202 22.66 -7.95 0.67
N TYR A 203 22.55 -8.00 -0.64
CA TYR A 203 21.63 -8.87 -1.33
C TYR A 203 21.75 -10.25 -0.69
N GLY A 204 20.72 -10.70 -0.01
CA GLY A 204 20.72 -12.00 0.65
C GLY A 204 20.70 -11.97 2.19
N GLN A 205 20.42 -10.83 2.82
CA GLN A 205 20.14 -10.85 4.26
C GLN A 205 18.80 -11.56 4.49
N ARG A 206 18.86 -12.71 5.12
CA ARG A 206 17.68 -13.51 5.47
C ARG A 206 16.93 -12.83 6.60
N ASP A 207 15.63 -12.72 6.45
CA ASP A 207 14.73 -12.34 7.53
C ASP A 207 14.44 -13.57 8.40
N GLU A 208 14.95 -13.58 9.63
CA GLU A 208 14.86 -14.73 10.54
C GLU A 208 13.41 -15.09 10.89
N VAL A 209 12.51 -14.11 10.94
CA VAL A 209 11.10 -14.35 11.23
C VAL A 209 10.42 -15.02 10.03
N LEU A 210 10.68 -14.53 8.81
CA LEU A 210 10.19 -15.19 7.60
C LEU A 210 10.78 -16.58 7.41
N GLU A 211 12.06 -16.79 7.77
CA GLU A 211 12.66 -18.13 7.76
C GLU A 211 11.90 -19.09 8.68
N ARG A 212 11.56 -18.67 9.90
CA ARG A 212 10.74 -19.49 10.79
C ARG A 212 9.35 -19.75 10.24
N MET A 213 8.71 -18.73 9.70
CA MET A 213 7.37 -18.89 9.09
C MET A 213 7.40 -19.84 7.90
N ILE A 214 8.38 -19.68 6.98
CA ILE A 214 8.39 -20.39 5.69
C ILE A 214 9.09 -21.74 5.81
N VAL A 215 10.31 -21.75 6.35
CA VAL A 215 11.16 -22.96 6.43
C VAL A 215 10.96 -23.68 7.75
N GLY A 216 10.78 -22.97 8.85
CA GLY A 216 10.53 -23.51 10.18
C GLY A 216 9.13 -24.10 10.36
N GLY A 217 8.20 -23.87 9.42
CA GLY A 217 6.86 -24.45 9.44
C GLY A 217 5.87 -23.71 10.36
N GLU A 218 6.15 -22.49 10.75
CA GLU A 218 5.29 -21.68 11.64
C GLU A 218 4.21 -20.89 10.87
N TRP A 219 4.08 -21.12 9.57
CA TRP A 219 2.96 -20.61 8.81
C TRP A 219 1.67 -21.40 9.06
N ARG A 220 0.50 -20.78 8.84
CA ARG A 220 -0.83 -21.35 9.07
C ARG A 220 -1.10 -22.70 8.39
N CYS A 221 -0.42 -22.98 7.29
CA CYS A 221 -0.52 -24.24 6.56
C CYS A 221 0.86 -24.77 6.21
N ASN A 222 0.93 -26.06 5.89
CA ASN A 222 2.20 -26.71 5.58
C ASN A 222 2.80 -26.17 4.28
N ILE A 223 4.11 -25.85 4.30
CA ILE A 223 4.90 -25.47 3.12
C ILE A 223 5.81 -26.62 2.74
N LYS A 224 5.63 -27.16 1.53
CA LYS A 224 6.39 -28.29 0.99
C LYS A 224 7.44 -27.78 0.00
N PHE A 225 8.68 -28.18 0.17
CA PHE A 225 9.78 -27.85 -0.75
C PHE A 225 10.03 -29.00 -1.69
N GLN A 226 9.44 -28.95 -2.88
CA GLN A 226 9.57 -30.01 -3.90
C GLN A 226 9.21 -29.52 -5.30
N GLY A 227 9.74 -30.21 -6.30
CA GLY A 227 9.41 -29.95 -7.71
C GLY A 227 9.93 -28.61 -8.23
N HIS A 228 9.31 -28.11 -9.32
CA HIS A 228 9.70 -26.91 -10.04
C HIS A 228 8.59 -25.86 -10.16
N ARG A 229 7.53 -25.98 -9.36
CA ARG A 229 6.37 -25.09 -9.40
C ARG A 229 6.05 -24.60 -8.00
N ALA A 230 5.69 -23.32 -7.89
CA ALA A 230 5.10 -22.74 -6.70
C ALA A 230 3.59 -22.66 -6.90
N PHE A 231 2.82 -23.05 -5.88
CA PHE A 231 1.37 -22.88 -5.84
C PHE A 231 0.81 -23.13 -4.43
N TYR A 232 -0.28 -22.47 -4.13
CA TYR A 232 -1.15 -22.86 -3.01
C TYR A 232 -2.23 -23.81 -3.50
N SER A 233 -2.48 -24.90 -2.76
CA SER A 233 -3.54 -25.85 -3.00
C SER A 233 -4.73 -25.59 -2.06
N PRO A 234 -5.84 -24.98 -2.53
CA PRO A 234 -6.99 -24.71 -1.67
C PRO A 234 -7.65 -25.96 -1.09
N SER A 235 -7.72 -27.04 -1.88
CA SER A 235 -8.32 -28.31 -1.45
C SER A 235 -7.45 -29.09 -0.45
N GLY A 236 -6.13 -28.99 -0.57
CA GLY A 236 -5.18 -29.66 0.31
C GLY A 236 -4.70 -28.80 1.46
N ASP A 237 -5.01 -27.52 1.45
CA ASP A 237 -4.55 -26.47 2.38
C ASP A 237 -3.05 -26.54 2.67
N TYR A 238 -2.26 -26.53 1.60
CA TYR A 238 -0.80 -26.49 1.67
C TYR A 238 -0.23 -25.63 0.56
N ILE A 239 0.98 -25.10 0.80
CA ILE A 239 1.79 -24.41 -0.19
C ILE A 239 2.86 -25.37 -0.69
N GLN A 240 3.12 -25.36 -2.00
CA GLN A 240 4.30 -25.98 -2.58
C GLN A 240 5.22 -24.90 -3.09
N LEU A 241 6.50 -25.00 -2.78
CA LEU A 241 7.57 -24.15 -3.31
C LEU A 241 8.67 -25.04 -3.89
N SER A 242 9.39 -24.52 -4.88
CA SER A 242 10.66 -25.11 -5.26
C SER A 242 11.70 -24.95 -4.14
N GLU A 243 12.73 -25.79 -4.13
CA GLU A 243 13.84 -25.61 -3.20
C GLU A 243 14.50 -24.23 -3.43
N ARG A 244 14.95 -23.58 -2.34
CA ARG A 244 15.56 -22.24 -2.37
C ARG A 244 16.62 -22.08 -3.44
N LYS A 245 17.48 -23.08 -3.64
CA LYS A 245 18.54 -23.08 -4.68
C LYS A 245 18.04 -22.95 -6.12
N ALA A 246 16.74 -23.19 -6.35
CA ALA A 246 16.14 -23.02 -7.68
C ALA A 246 15.76 -21.55 -7.99
N PHE A 247 15.84 -20.65 -7.00
CA PHE A 247 15.57 -19.24 -7.14
C PHE A 247 16.86 -18.46 -7.46
N LEU A 248 16.73 -17.35 -8.18
CA LEU A 248 17.86 -16.50 -8.54
C LEU A 248 18.39 -15.66 -7.36
N SER A 249 17.56 -15.45 -6.35
CA SER A 249 17.89 -14.65 -5.14
C SER A 249 16.96 -14.98 -4.01
N ASP A 250 17.35 -14.63 -2.77
CA ASP A 250 16.48 -14.71 -1.60
C ASP A 250 15.24 -13.81 -1.75
N GLU A 251 15.36 -12.66 -2.41
CA GLU A 251 14.22 -11.80 -2.75
C GLU A 251 13.19 -12.52 -3.61
N SER A 252 13.63 -13.23 -4.65
CA SER A 252 12.73 -14.00 -5.52
C SER A 252 12.07 -15.15 -4.75
N PHE A 253 12.80 -15.76 -3.82
CA PHE A 253 12.27 -16.79 -2.95
C PHE A 253 11.18 -16.23 -2.02
N TYR A 254 11.47 -15.14 -1.29
CA TYR A 254 10.49 -14.52 -0.41
C TYR A 254 9.28 -13.95 -1.17
N GLY A 255 9.49 -13.31 -2.30
CA GLY A 255 8.41 -12.79 -3.14
C GLY A 255 7.45 -13.89 -3.57
N THR A 256 7.98 -15.03 -4.05
CA THR A 256 7.17 -16.18 -4.43
C THR A 256 6.48 -16.82 -3.21
N ALA A 257 7.20 -17.00 -2.11
CA ALA A 257 6.62 -17.56 -0.90
C ALA A 257 5.46 -16.71 -0.36
N LEU A 258 5.66 -15.38 -0.29
CA LEU A 258 4.62 -14.44 0.17
C LEU A 258 3.43 -14.36 -0.79
N HIS A 259 3.63 -14.57 -2.09
CA HIS A 259 2.54 -14.69 -3.07
C HIS A 259 1.66 -15.91 -2.76
N GLU A 260 2.26 -17.07 -2.57
CA GLU A 260 1.53 -18.29 -2.22
C GLU A 260 0.91 -18.23 -0.81
N MET A 261 1.61 -17.58 0.12
CA MET A 261 1.07 -17.29 1.46
C MET A 261 -0.16 -16.36 1.36
N ALA A 262 -0.16 -15.38 0.46
CA ALA A 262 -1.31 -14.51 0.23
C ALA A 262 -2.53 -15.29 -0.25
N HIS A 263 -2.39 -16.19 -1.20
CA HIS A 263 -3.46 -17.11 -1.60
C HIS A 263 -3.99 -17.92 -0.41
N SER A 264 -3.10 -18.45 0.42
CA SER A 264 -3.49 -19.27 1.56
C SER A 264 -4.25 -18.50 2.64
N THR A 265 -4.14 -17.16 2.70
CA THR A 265 -4.93 -16.35 3.65
C THR A 265 -6.43 -16.31 3.33
N ALA A 266 -6.86 -16.71 2.13
CA ALA A 266 -8.22 -16.51 1.64
C ALA A 266 -9.28 -17.07 2.61
N LYS A 267 -9.08 -18.28 3.12
CA LYS A 267 -9.95 -18.92 4.09
C LYS A 267 -10.08 -18.13 5.39
N GLU A 268 -8.94 -17.62 5.90
CA GLU A 268 -8.84 -16.93 7.18
C GLU A 268 -9.47 -15.53 7.15
N VAL A 269 -9.40 -14.87 5.99
CA VAL A 269 -9.97 -13.52 5.80
C VAL A 269 -11.35 -13.53 5.14
N GLY A 270 -11.95 -14.71 4.96
CA GLY A 270 -13.28 -14.87 4.35
C GLY A 270 -13.34 -14.49 2.87
N ARG A 271 -12.21 -14.64 2.14
CA ARG A 271 -12.11 -14.41 0.71
C ARG A 271 -12.40 -15.71 -0.04
N LYS A 272 -13.18 -15.64 -1.11
CA LYS A 272 -13.45 -16.78 -1.97
C LYS A 272 -12.39 -16.88 -3.06
N VAL A 273 -11.71 -18.02 -3.12
CA VAL A 273 -10.81 -18.39 -4.22
C VAL A 273 -11.61 -19.29 -5.15
N GLU A 274 -12.21 -18.72 -6.16
CA GLU A 274 -13.04 -19.44 -7.14
C GLU A 274 -12.50 -19.18 -8.54
N GLY A 275 -12.61 -20.17 -9.42
CA GLY A 275 -12.32 -20.04 -10.84
C GLY A 275 -11.24 -20.98 -11.34
N SER A 276 -11.37 -21.35 -12.62
CA SER A 276 -10.34 -22.08 -13.37
C SER A 276 -9.30 -21.10 -13.91
N PHE A 277 -8.11 -21.62 -14.17
CA PHE A 277 -7.03 -20.87 -14.81
C PHE A 277 -7.53 -20.09 -16.04
N GLY A 278 -7.27 -18.79 -16.08
CA GLY A 278 -7.70 -17.90 -17.14
C GLY A 278 -9.12 -17.32 -16.99
N SER A 279 -9.85 -17.65 -15.93
CA SER A 279 -11.14 -17.00 -15.63
C SER A 279 -10.93 -15.60 -15.00
N GLU A 280 -11.95 -14.76 -15.04
CA GLU A 280 -11.95 -13.43 -14.45
C GLU A 280 -11.76 -13.48 -12.93
N SER A 281 -12.41 -14.44 -12.25
CA SER A 281 -12.23 -14.67 -10.81
C SER A 281 -10.82 -15.13 -10.45
N TYR A 282 -10.19 -15.95 -11.30
CA TYR A 282 -8.77 -16.32 -11.15
C TYR A 282 -7.87 -15.10 -11.31
N ALA A 283 -8.07 -14.28 -12.35
CA ALA A 283 -7.29 -13.08 -12.56
C ALA A 283 -7.40 -12.08 -11.39
N ARG A 284 -8.59 -11.99 -10.76
CA ARG A 284 -8.81 -11.19 -9.56
C ARG A 284 -8.01 -11.72 -8.36
N GLU A 285 -8.02 -13.01 -8.15
CA GLU A 285 -7.28 -13.64 -7.03
C GLU A 285 -5.77 -13.49 -7.20
N GLU A 286 -5.26 -13.68 -8.41
CA GLU A 286 -3.84 -13.41 -8.74
C GLU A 286 -3.48 -11.96 -8.43
N PHE A 287 -4.37 -11.02 -8.74
CA PHE A 287 -4.16 -9.61 -8.45
C PHE A 287 -4.08 -9.33 -6.93
N VAL A 288 -4.96 -9.96 -6.15
CA VAL A 288 -4.91 -9.85 -4.68
C VAL A 288 -3.61 -10.44 -4.14
N ALA A 289 -3.21 -11.63 -4.59
CA ALA A 289 -2.00 -12.28 -4.12
C ALA A 289 -0.75 -11.48 -4.46
N GLU A 290 -0.68 -10.98 -5.69
CA GLU A 290 0.42 -10.17 -6.16
C GLU A 290 0.59 -8.88 -5.36
N LEU A 291 -0.49 -8.10 -5.19
CA LEU A 291 -0.44 -6.87 -4.42
C LEU A 291 -0.13 -7.11 -2.94
N THR A 292 -0.62 -8.21 -2.39
CA THR A 292 -0.34 -8.60 -1.00
C THR A 292 1.15 -8.91 -0.81
N SER A 293 1.71 -9.75 -1.67
CA SER A 293 3.14 -10.07 -1.66
C SER A 293 3.98 -8.82 -1.77
N ALA A 294 3.66 -7.98 -2.73
CA ALA A 294 4.29 -6.72 -2.97
C ALA A 294 4.30 -5.81 -1.73
N CYS A 295 3.15 -5.63 -1.09
CA CYS A 295 3.04 -4.82 0.12
C CYS A 295 3.85 -5.39 1.28
N VAL A 296 3.79 -6.72 1.50
CA VAL A 296 4.53 -7.36 2.60
C VAL A 296 6.03 -7.31 2.36
N CYS A 297 6.50 -7.63 1.15
CA CYS A 297 7.92 -7.52 0.78
C CYS A 297 8.47 -6.12 1.06
N SER A 298 7.74 -5.09 0.67
CA SER A 298 8.17 -3.71 0.89
C SER A 298 8.14 -3.30 2.37
N LEU A 299 7.10 -3.70 3.11
CA LEU A 299 6.99 -3.36 4.54
C LEU A 299 8.07 -4.04 5.39
N LEU A 300 8.52 -5.22 4.98
CA LEU A 300 9.57 -5.99 5.66
C LEU A 300 10.96 -5.73 5.06
N GLY A 301 11.06 -5.06 3.93
CA GLY A 301 12.34 -4.78 3.26
C GLY A 301 13.02 -6.00 2.65
N VAL A 302 12.26 -7.06 2.34
CA VAL A 302 12.83 -8.38 1.97
C VAL A 302 12.69 -8.75 0.50
N GLY A 303 12.25 -7.86 -0.38
CA GLY A 303 12.11 -8.30 -1.75
C GLY A 303 11.71 -7.24 -2.76
N LYS A 304 11.85 -7.63 -4.04
CA LYS A 304 11.40 -6.87 -5.21
C LYS A 304 10.00 -7.24 -5.60
N LEU A 305 9.27 -6.25 -5.98
CA LEU A 305 7.84 -6.19 -5.94
C LEU A 305 7.08 -6.80 -7.08
N LEU A 306 7.58 -7.03 -8.25
CA LEU A 306 6.86 -7.66 -9.35
C LEU A 306 7.83 -8.29 -10.34
N ASP A 307 7.61 -9.54 -10.68
CA ASP A 307 8.38 -10.21 -11.72
C ASP A 307 7.70 -10.02 -13.09
N LYS A 308 8.48 -10.20 -14.19
CA LYS A 308 7.99 -10.09 -15.58
C LYS A 308 6.83 -11.04 -15.90
N GLN A 309 6.66 -12.11 -15.14
CA GLN A 309 5.57 -13.08 -15.33
C GLN A 309 4.20 -12.49 -15.02
N HIS A 310 4.14 -11.48 -14.15
CA HIS A 310 2.89 -10.82 -13.72
C HIS A 310 2.34 -9.83 -14.76
N LEU A 311 3.16 -9.38 -15.69
CA LEU A 311 2.73 -8.52 -16.81
C LEU A 311 1.65 -9.19 -17.68
N ALA A 312 1.60 -10.51 -17.73
CA ALA A 312 0.57 -11.24 -18.46
C ALA A 312 -0.86 -11.00 -17.93
N TYR A 313 -1.00 -10.63 -16.66
CA TYR A 313 -2.30 -10.38 -16.04
C TYR A 313 -2.75 -8.91 -16.10
N VAL A 314 -1.83 -7.97 -16.37
CA VAL A 314 -2.13 -6.53 -16.38
C VAL A 314 -3.25 -6.19 -17.37
N ALA A 315 -3.27 -6.80 -18.55
CA ALA A 315 -4.33 -6.58 -19.53
C ALA A 315 -5.69 -7.04 -19.02
N SER A 316 -5.75 -8.19 -18.31
CA SER A 316 -6.97 -8.70 -17.68
C SER A 316 -7.44 -7.80 -16.56
N TRP A 317 -6.55 -7.29 -15.73
CA TRP A 317 -6.85 -6.35 -14.66
C TRP A 317 -7.40 -5.02 -15.20
N ARG A 318 -6.79 -4.50 -16.28
CA ARG A 318 -7.29 -3.28 -16.95
C ARG A 318 -8.69 -3.48 -17.51
N LYS A 319 -8.97 -4.64 -18.10
CA LYS A 319 -10.30 -4.97 -18.60
C LYS A 319 -11.31 -5.00 -17.45
N ALA A 320 -11.04 -5.74 -16.38
CA ALA A 320 -11.91 -5.83 -15.21
C ALA A 320 -12.19 -4.45 -14.58
N LEU A 321 -11.18 -3.58 -14.50
CA LEU A 321 -11.34 -2.21 -13.99
C LEU A 321 -12.22 -1.34 -14.88
N LYS A 322 -12.20 -1.52 -16.21
CA LYS A 322 -13.08 -0.80 -17.14
C LYS A 322 -14.53 -1.26 -17.02
N ASP A 323 -14.72 -2.57 -16.82
CA ASP A 323 -16.03 -3.18 -16.74
C ASP A 323 -16.72 -2.90 -15.39
N ASP A 324 -15.94 -2.86 -14.29
CA ASP A 324 -16.45 -2.53 -12.95
C ASP A 324 -15.50 -1.58 -12.18
N LYS A 325 -15.96 -0.36 -11.97
CA LYS A 325 -15.21 0.66 -11.20
C LYS A 325 -15.06 0.35 -9.71
N ASN A 326 -15.89 -0.54 -9.16
CA ASN A 326 -15.75 -1.00 -7.78
C ASN A 326 -14.76 -2.16 -7.67
N PHE A 327 -14.43 -2.82 -8.76
CA PHE A 327 -13.48 -3.95 -8.80
C PHE A 327 -12.19 -3.66 -8.03
N ILE A 328 -11.58 -2.50 -8.29
CA ILE A 328 -10.33 -2.13 -7.60
C ILE A 328 -10.52 -1.94 -6.09
N MET A 329 -11.69 -1.47 -5.68
CA MET A 329 -11.99 -1.23 -4.27
C MET A 329 -12.16 -2.54 -3.50
N ASP A 330 -12.82 -3.51 -4.12
CA ASP A 330 -13.01 -4.84 -3.55
C ASP A 330 -11.69 -5.61 -3.50
N VAL A 331 -10.84 -5.49 -4.53
CA VAL A 331 -9.49 -6.07 -4.54
C VAL A 331 -8.64 -5.49 -3.41
N ILE A 332 -8.66 -4.18 -3.22
CA ILE A 332 -7.86 -3.50 -2.20
C ILE A 332 -8.29 -3.88 -0.78
N ASP A 333 -9.58 -4.05 -0.54
CA ASP A 333 -10.06 -4.54 0.76
C ASP A 333 -9.54 -5.95 1.04
N ASP A 334 -9.56 -6.83 0.05
CA ASP A 334 -8.99 -8.16 0.14
C ASP A 334 -7.49 -8.15 0.37
N VAL A 335 -6.74 -7.31 -0.35
CA VAL A 335 -5.30 -7.10 -0.16
C VAL A 335 -5.00 -6.64 1.27
N GLN A 336 -5.73 -5.61 1.75
CA GLN A 336 -5.51 -5.08 3.10
C GLN A 336 -5.74 -6.14 4.18
N ARG A 337 -6.77 -6.98 4.02
CA ARG A 337 -7.05 -8.07 4.95
C ARG A 337 -5.94 -9.13 4.92
N ALA A 338 -5.47 -9.51 3.74
CA ALA A 338 -4.40 -10.48 3.58
C ALA A 338 -3.06 -9.96 4.13
N VAL A 339 -2.68 -8.72 3.82
CA VAL A 339 -1.48 -8.06 4.38
C VAL A 339 -1.54 -8.02 5.91
N ASN A 340 -2.67 -7.58 6.47
CA ASN A 340 -2.83 -7.51 7.93
C ASN A 340 -2.74 -8.90 8.58
N TYR A 341 -3.24 -9.94 7.91
CA TYR A 341 -3.13 -11.31 8.42
C TYR A 341 -1.67 -11.77 8.45
N ILE A 342 -0.93 -11.61 7.34
CA ILE A 342 0.48 -12.02 7.24
C ILE A 342 1.32 -11.26 8.27
N LEU A 343 1.16 -9.94 8.38
CA LEU A 343 1.94 -9.13 9.33
C LEU A 343 1.61 -9.45 10.79
N ARG A 344 0.38 -9.85 11.12
CA ARG A 344 0.04 -10.31 12.46
C ARG A 344 0.73 -11.64 12.80
N GLN A 345 0.80 -12.57 11.85
CA GLN A 345 1.53 -13.83 12.04
C GLN A 345 3.03 -13.56 12.18
N TYR A 346 3.59 -12.71 11.33
CA TYR A 346 4.98 -12.28 11.42
C TYR A 346 5.31 -11.70 12.80
N GLU A 347 4.47 -10.78 13.29
CA GLU A 347 4.67 -10.16 14.60
C GLU A 347 4.54 -11.18 15.74
N ALA A 348 3.63 -12.14 15.66
CA ALA A 348 3.50 -13.19 16.66
C ALA A 348 4.79 -14.04 16.75
N VAL A 349 5.32 -14.48 15.60
CA VAL A 349 6.58 -15.25 15.55
C VAL A 349 7.76 -14.41 16.06
N ARG A 350 7.84 -13.14 15.71
CA ARG A 350 8.86 -12.22 16.20
C ARG A 350 8.87 -12.12 17.73
N LEU A 351 7.68 -11.92 18.33
CA LEU A 351 7.55 -11.84 19.78
C LEU A 351 7.92 -13.15 20.50
N GLU A 352 7.60 -14.31 19.91
CA GLU A 352 8.03 -15.60 20.43
C GLU A 352 9.56 -15.77 20.41
N MET A 353 10.20 -15.32 19.32
CA MET A 353 11.66 -15.33 19.23
C MET A 353 12.30 -14.44 20.29
N GLU A 354 11.80 -13.23 20.50
CA GLU A 354 12.29 -12.30 21.51
C GLU A 354 12.06 -12.85 22.94
N GLY A 355 10.88 -13.42 23.20
CA GLY A 355 10.57 -14.05 24.49
C GLY A 355 11.47 -15.24 24.81
N THR A 356 11.85 -16.04 23.81
CA THR A 356 12.77 -17.17 23.97
C THR A 356 14.19 -16.68 24.19
N ALA A 357 14.62 -15.60 23.53
CA ALA A 357 15.95 -15.01 23.70
C ALA A 357 16.15 -14.38 25.10
N LEU A 358 15.08 -13.88 25.72
CA LEU A 358 15.12 -13.33 27.09
C LEU A 358 15.12 -14.42 28.19
N ALA A 359 14.72 -15.65 27.83
CA ALA A 359 14.67 -16.80 28.76
C ALA A 359 15.91 -17.71 28.70
N ALA A 360 16.81 -17.51 27.74
CA ALA A 360 18.04 -18.24 27.53
C ALA A 360 19.25 -17.42 28.01
#